data_f84c4d8009888e521a743b0c7c936498
#
_entry.id   f84c4d8009888e521a743b0c7c936498
#
_cell.length_a   1.000
_cell.length_b   1.000
_cell.length_c   1.000
_cell.angle_alpha   90.00
_cell.angle_beta   90.00
_cell.angle_gamma   90.00
#
_symmetry.space_group_name_H-M   'P 1'
#
loop_
_entity.id
_entity.type
_entity.pdbx_description
1 polymer ?
#
loop_
_entity_poly.entity_id
_entity_poly.type
_entity_poly.pdbx_seq_one_letter_code
_entity_poly.pdbx_strand_id
1 'polypeptide(L)'
;VLVDIQTKADVEKYKGKLAGKIVVMPATQTYEMKFSPLATRYTEEQLEEIAQDPRVNSGSRRRFAMGNRQSARELQQAISNLFKEENVLAIVSGGGTFNVPSSRGVNYKVGDPEPTPEVILTIENHGRMARMLAKGEKVSMELNIKNVFTDNQRINNVIAEIPGTDPKLKNEIVLIGGHLDS
;
A
#
# COMPACT_ATOMS: atom_id res chain seq x y z
N VAL A 1 -3.92 10.89 -17.66
CA VAL A 1 -4.78 9.95 -18.39
C VAL A 1 -5.24 8.85 -17.47
N LEU A 2 -6.55 8.54 -17.47
CA LEU A 2 -7.06 7.35 -16.76
C LEU A 2 -6.71 6.09 -17.56
N VAL A 3 -6.10 5.12 -16.89
CA VAL A 3 -5.70 3.83 -17.49
C VAL A 3 -6.32 2.70 -16.69
N ASP A 4 -7.19 1.92 -17.34
CA ASP A 4 -7.84 0.75 -16.75
C ASP A 4 -7.36 -0.51 -17.46
N ILE A 5 -6.51 -1.27 -16.80
CA ILE A 5 -5.93 -2.53 -17.29
C ILE A 5 -6.26 -3.63 -16.29
N GLN A 6 -7.16 -4.52 -16.68
CA GLN A 6 -7.59 -5.66 -15.89
C GLN A 6 -7.04 -6.98 -16.43
N THR A 7 -6.62 -7.00 -17.70
CA THR A 7 -6.11 -8.18 -18.38
C THR A 7 -4.88 -7.85 -19.23
N LYS A 8 -4.13 -8.87 -19.62
CA LYS A 8 -3.00 -8.72 -20.55
C LYS A 8 -3.44 -8.13 -21.91
N ALA A 9 -4.66 -8.42 -22.36
CA ALA A 9 -5.19 -7.86 -23.60
C ALA A 9 -5.42 -6.34 -23.51
N ASP A 10 -5.68 -5.81 -22.31
CA ASP A 10 -5.86 -4.38 -22.11
C ASP A 10 -4.53 -3.64 -22.24
N VAL A 11 -3.40 -4.27 -21.91
CA VAL A 11 -2.05 -3.68 -22.06
C VAL A 11 -1.85 -3.20 -23.50
N GLU A 12 -2.23 -4.03 -24.49
CA GLU A 12 -2.08 -3.71 -25.90
C GLU A 12 -2.89 -2.49 -26.37
N LYS A 13 -4.01 -2.19 -25.69
CA LYS A 13 -4.85 -1.02 -26.00
C LYS A 13 -4.17 0.31 -25.73
N TYR A 14 -3.18 0.30 -24.81
CA TYR A 14 -2.51 1.53 -24.36
C TYR A 14 -1.13 1.74 -25.00
N LYS A 15 -0.60 0.78 -25.74
CA LYS A 15 0.67 0.93 -26.45
C LYS A 15 0.66 2.12 -27.41
N GLY A 16 1.70 2.93 -27.37
CA GLY A 16 1.84 4.17 -28.15
C GLY A 16 0.97 5.34 -27.71
N LYS A 17 0.29 5.26 -26.55
CA LYS A 17 -0.66 6.28 -26.11
C LYS A 17 -0.30 6.99 -24.81
N LEU A 18 0.70 6.51 -24.09
CA LEU A 18 1.01 6.98 -22.73
C LEU A 18 2.28 7.83 -22.66
N ALA A 19 3.01 7.99 -23.75
CA ALA A 19 4.26 8.74 -23.79
C ALA A 19 4.10 10.16 -23.25
N GLY A 20 4.93 10.51 -22.27
CA GLY A 20 4.93 11.84 -21.64
C GLY A 20 3.66 12.19 -20.87
N LYS A 21 2.88 11.21 -20.41
CA LYS A 21 1.65 11.43 -19.65
C LYS A 21 1.81 10.98 -18.19
N ILE A 22 1.04 11.62 -17.31
CA ILE A 22 0.78 11.13 -15.97
C ILE A 22 -0.40 10.16 -16.07
N VAL A 23 -0.18 8.93 -15.60
CA VAL A 23 -1.18 7.86 -15.59
C VAL A 23 -1.91 7.87 -14.25
N VAL A 24 -3.23 7.87 -14.30
CA VAL A 24 -4.09 7.70 -13.12
C VAL A 24 -4.69 6.30 -13.19
N MET A 25 -4.43 5.50 -12.16
CA MET A 25 -5.01 4.16 -12.04
C MET A 25 -6.50 4.25 -11.71
N PRO A 26 -7.33 3.26 -12.06
CA PRO A 26 -8.76 3.31 -11.75
C PRO A 26 -8.99 3.28 -10.24
N ALA A 27 -10.08 3.90 -9.79
CA ALA A 27 -10.48 3.84 -8.40
C ALA A 27 -11.04 2.45 -8.10
N THR A 28 -10.32 1.68 -7.31
CA THR A 28 -10.70 0.31 -6.92
C THR A 28 -11.49 0.25 -5.61
N GLN A 29 -11.54 1.35 -4.89
CA GLN A 29 -12.22 1.43 -3.60
C GLN A 29 -13.32 2.49 -3.63
N THR A 30 -14.48 2.15 -3.09
CA THR A 30 -15.55 3.10 -2.80
C THR A 30 -15.38 3.57 -1.36
N TYR A 31 -15.40 4.88 -1.17
CA TYR A 31 -15.39 5.44 0.17
C TYR A 31 -16.77 5.31 0.80
N GLU A 32 -16.85 4.60 1.91
CA GLU A 32 -18.03 4.54 2.75
C GLU A 32 -17.75 5.28 4.06
N MET A 33 -18.63 6.24 4.38
CA MET A 33 -18.53 6.95 5.63
C MET A 33 -18.82 6.00 6.79
N LYS A 34 -17.87 5.88 7.72
CA LYS A 34 -18.02 5.03 8.90
C LYS A 34 -18.40 5.90 10.10
N PHE A 35 -19.54 5.60 10.69
CA PHE A 35 -20.03 6.27 11.91
C PHE A 35 -19.73 5.47 13.19
N SER A 36 -19.15 4.29 13.05
CA SER A 36 -18.68 3.46 14.17
C SER A 36 -17.23 3.79 14.52
N PRO A 37 -16.82 3.63 15.78
CA PRO A 37 -15.41 3.75 16.17
C PRO A 37 -14.51 2.84 15.34
N LEU A 38 -13.30 3.33 15.01
CA LEU A 38 -12.31 2.57 14.24
C LEU A 38 -11.71 1.42 15.03
N ALA A 39 -11.72 1.53 16.35
CA ALA A 39 -11.25 0.51 17.26
C ALA A 39 -12.25 0.38 18.43
N THR A 40 -12.43 -0.83 18.89
CA THR A 40 -13.22 -1.15 20.08
C THR A 40 -12.30 -1.77 21.11
N ARG A 41 -12.53 -1.43 22.38
CA ARG A 41 -11.87 -2.11 23.48
C ARG A 41 -12.65 -3.38 23.80
N TYR A 42 -11.97 -4.48 23.92
CA TYR A 42 -12.58 -5.74 24.36
C TYR A 42 -12.99 -5.63 25.85
N THR A 43 -14.09 -6.28 26.20
CA THR A 43 -14.48 -6.49 27.60
C THR A 43 -13.65 -7.63 28.19
N GLU A 44 -13.64 -7.76 29.51
CA GLU A 44 -12.92 -8.86 30.20
C GLU A 44 -13.43 -10.23 29.71
N GLU A 45 -14.75 -10.41 29.55
CA GLU A 45 -15.34 -11.65 29.08
C GLU A 45 -14.88 -11.99 27.64
N GLN A 46 -14.78 -10.99 26.77
CA GLN A 46 -14.30 -11.19 25.39
C GLN A 46 -12.81 -11.55 25.39
N LEU A 47 -12.02 -10.98 26.29
CA LEU A 47 -10.59 -11.32 26.42
C LEU A 47 -10.41 -12.76 26.94
N GLU A 48 -11.22 -13.20 27.89
CA GLU A 48 -11.21 -14.58 28.36
C GLU A 48 -11.62 -15.56 27.26
N GLU A 49 -12.65 -15.25 26.47
CA GLU A 49 -13.06 -16.06 25.32
C GLU A 49 -11.94 -16.18 24.28
N ILE A 50 -11.28 -15.06 23.95
CA ILE A 50 -10.15 -15.04 23.01
C ILE A 50 -8.98 -15.86 23.54
N ALA A 51 -8.68 -15.77 24.84
CA ALA A 51 -7.60 -16.53 25.46
C ALA A 51 -7.82 -18.05 25.42
N GLN A 52 -9.08 -18.48 25.43
CA GLN A 52 -9.46 -19.89 25.34
C GLN A 52 -9.56 -20.40 23.88
N ASP A 53 -9.54 -19.52 22.87
CA ASP A 53 -9.63 -19.93 21.48
C ASP A 53 -8.34 -20.64 21.02
N PRO A 54 -8.40 -21.93 20.72
CA PRO A 54 -7.22 -22.70 20.31
C PRO A 54 -6.59 -22.18 19.00
N ARG A 55 -7.32 -21.41 18.21
CA ARG A 55 -6.83 -20.82 16.95
C ARG A 55 -5.85 -19.68 17.17
N VAL A 56 -5.93 -18.98 18.29
CA VAL A 56 -5.00 -17.90 18.66
C VAL A 56 -3.62 -18.48 18.92
N ASN A 57 -3.56 -19.65 19.55
CA ASN A 57 -2.32 -20.33 19.90
C ASN A 57 -1.74 -21.20 18.78
N SER A 58 -2.51 -21.47 17.73
CA SER A 58 -2.11 -22.43 16.68
C SER A 58 -1.40 -21.81 15.49
N GLY A 59 -0.94 -20.58 15.53
CA GLY A 59 -0.14 -19.97 14.45
C GLY A 59 -0.64 -20.30 13.03
N SER A 60 -1.97 -20.36 12.83
CA SER A 60 -2.56 -20.83 11.59
C SER A 60 -2.20 -19.88 10.45
N ARG A 61 -1.12 -20.18 9.77
CA ARG A 61 -0.77 -19.58 8.49
C ARG A 61 -1.92 -19.88 7.53
N ARG A 62 -2.75 -18.89 7.28
CA ARG A 62 -3.75 -18.96 6.22
C ARG A 62 -3.03 -19.33 4.92
N ARG A 63 -3.18 -20.57 4.47
CA ARG A 63 -2.81 -20.98 3.12
C ARG A 63 -3.77 -20.30 2.15
N PHE A 64 -3.46 -19.08 1.76
CA PHE A 64 -4.16 -18.43 0.67
C PHE A 64 -3.82 -19.15 -0.64
N ALA A 65 -4.83 -19.38 -1.46
CA ALA A 65 -4.73 -20.04 -2.75
C ALA A 65 -3.59 -19.45 -3.60
N MET A 66 -2.58 -20.25 -3.90
CA MET A 66 -1.38 -19.83 -4.63
C MET A 66 -1.64 -19.52 -6.11
N GLY A 67 -2.70 -20.08 -6.70
CA GLY A 67 -2.96 -19.98 -8.15
C GLY A 67 -3.28 -18.56 -8.65
N ASN A 68 -3.97 -17.74 -7.84
CA ASN A 68 -4.36 -16.38 -8.23
C ASN A 68 -3.23 -15.34 -8.09
N ARG A 69 -2.13 -15.68 -7.40
CA ARG A 69 -1.02 -14.75 -7.17
C ARG A 69 -0.06 -14.66 -8.33
N GLN A 70 0.12 -15.73 -9.08
CA GLN A 70 1.05 -15.76 -10.21
C GLN A 70 0.52 -14.94 -11.39
N SER A 71 -0.74 -15.12 -11.77
CA SER A 71 -1.38 -14.33 -12.83
C SER A 71 -1.46 -12.84 -12.50
N ALA A 72 -1.73 -12.49 -11.23
CA ALA A 72 -1.70 -11.11 -10.79
C ALA A 72 -0.29 -10.49 -10.87
N ARG A 73 0.76 -11.24 -10.51
CA ARG A 73 2.14 -10.77 -10.64
C ARG A 73 2.55 -10.57 -12.09
N GLU A 74 2.17 -11.49 -12.98
CA GLU A 74 2.45 -11.38 -14.40
C GLU A 74 1.77 -10.17 -15.04
N LEU A 75 0.52 -9.87 -14.64
CA LEU A 75 -0.19 -8.68 -15.09
C LEU A 75 0.49 -7.40 -14.58
N GLN A 76 0.85 -7.36 -13.31
CA GLN A 76 1.58 -6.22 -12.73
C GLN A 76 2.93 -5.98 -13.43
N GLN A 77 3.65 -7.06 -13.75
CA GLN A 77 4.90 -6.94 -14.50
C GLN A 77 4.66 -6.40 -15.91
N ALA A 78 3.61 -6.85 -16.60
CA ALA A 78 3.27 -6.37 -17.94
C ALA A 78 2.89 -4.88 -17.92
N ILE A 79 2.14 -4.43 -16.92
CA ILE A 79 1.81 -3.01 -16.71
C ILE A 79 3.07 -2.20 -16.43
N SER A 80 3.94 -2.66 -15.54
CA SER A 80 5.21 -1.99 -15.24
C SER A 80 6.10 -1.85 -16.46
N ASN A 81 6.18 -2.89 -17.29
CA ASN A 81 6.94 -2.84 -18.53
C ASN A 81 6.36 -1.84 -19.53
N LEU A 82 5.02 -1.86 -19.72
CA LEU A 82 4.35 -0.88 -20.57
C LEU A 82 4.67 0.55 -20.15
N PHE A 83 4.57 0.87 -18.86
CA PHE A 83 4.81 2.24 -18.37
C PHE A 83 6.26 2.68 -18.56
N LYS A 84 7.23 1.76 -18.45
CA LYS A 84 8.63 2.04 -18.74
C LYS A 84 8.86 2.24 -20.25
N GLU A 85 8.33 1.36 -21.09
CA GLU A 85 8.46 1.44 -22.55
C GLU A 85 7.85 2.71 -23.12
N GLU A 86 6.71 3.14 -22.57
CA GLU A 86 6.02 4.36 -22.96
C GLU A 86 6.62 5.64 -22.34
N ASN A 87 7.63 5.54 -21.48
CA ASN A 87 8.19 6.69 -20.75
C ASN A 87 7.10 7.52 -20.03
N VAL A 88 6.25 6.83 -19.27
CA VAL A 88 5.24 7.47 -18.42
C VAL A 88 5.91 8.38 -17.40
N LEU A 89 5.44 9.64 -17.27
CA LEU A 89 6.06 10.62 -16.39
C LEU A 89 5.86 10.28 -14.91
N ALA A 90 4.67 9.81 -14.55
CA ALA A 90 4.35 9.38 -13.20
C ALA A 90 3.07 8.54 -13.16
N ILE A 91 2.94 7.75 -12.10
CA ILE A 91 1.78 6.95 -11.79
C ILE A 91 1.08 7.54 -10.59
N VAL A 92 -0.24 7.68 -10.66
CA VAL A 92 -1.09 8.14 -9.56
C VAL A 92 -2.07 7.04 -9.21
N SER A 93 -1.98 6.56 -8.00
CA SER A 93 -2.88 5.53 -7.47
C SER A 93 -3.61 6.03 -6.21
N GLY A 94 -4.63 5.31 -5.81
CA GLY A 94 -5.35 5.56 -4.57
C GLY A 94 -5.09 4.45 -3.57
N GLY A 95 -4.91 4.82 -2.31
CA GLY A 95 -4.68 3.84 -1.26
C GLY A 95 -4.88 4.41 0.13
N GLY A 96 -4.87 3.51 1.09
CA GLY A 96 -5.05 3.87 2.49
C GLY A 96 -6.51 4.05 2.90
N THR A 97 -6.71 4.29 4.18
CA THR A 97 -8.00 4.59 4.80
C THR A 97 -7.88 5.87 5.60
N PHE A 98 -8.97 6.66 5.68
CA PHE A 98 -9.06 7.83 6.55
C PHE A 98 -7.95 8.88 6.35
N ASN A 99 -7.75 9.34 5.13
CA ASN A 99 -6.77 10.36 4.80
C ASN A 99 -5.29 9.97 5.06
N VAL A 100 -5.03 8.72 5.34
CA VAL A 100 -3.66 8.22 5.48
C VAL A 100 -3.36 7.33 4.27
N PRO A 101 -2.70 7.84 3.24
CA PRO A 101 -2.24 7.00 2.14
C PRO A 101 -1.15 6.07 2.66
N SER A 102 -1.26 4.80 2.31
CA SER A 102 -0.20 3.83 2.56
C SER A 102 0.55 3.55 1.27
N SER A 103 1.86 3.60 1.30
CA SER A 103 2.70 3.23 0.17
C SER A 103 3.47 1.95 0.47
N ARG A 104 3.69 1.18 -0.58
CA ARG A 104 4.66 0.09 -0.55
C ARG A 104 5.92 0.61 -1.21
N GLY A 105 7.07 0.38 -0.60
CA GLY A 105 8.34 0.73 -1.22
C GLY A 105 8.50 0.08 -2.59
N VAL A 106 9.30 0.69 -3.42
CA VAL A 106 9.68 0.15 -4.73
C VAL A 106 10.85 -0.81 -4.56
N ASN A 107 10.83 -1.96 -5.25
CA ASN A 107 12.00 -2.83 -5.38
C ASN A 107 13.03 -2.12 -6.28
N TYR A 108 13.95 -1.41 -5.67
CA TYR A 108 15.04 -0.72 -6.33
C TYR A 108 16.37 -1.14 -5.72
N LYS A 109 17.36 -1.38 -6.57
CA LYS A 109 18.75 -1.57 -6.15
C LYS A 109 19.57 -0.40 -6.66
N VAL A 110 20.49 0.08 -5.86
CA VAL A 110 21.41 1.16 -6.27
C VAL A 110 22.14 0.73 -7.55
N GLY A 111 22.05 1.58 -8.59
CA GLY A 111 22.59 1.31 -9.91
C GLY A 111 21.59 0.74 -10.92
N ASP A 112 20.38 0.35 -10.50
CA ASP A 112 19.30 0.03 -11.44
C ASP A 112 18.79 1.30 -12.14
N PRO A 113 18.15 1.19 -13.32
CA PRO A 113 17.43 2.31 -13.92
C PRO A 113 16.35 2.83 -12.96
N GLU A 114 16.22 4.16 -12.89
CA GLU A 114 15.23 4.79 -12.02
C GLU A 114 13.81 4.28 -12.33
N PRO A 115 13.03 3.91 -11.31
CA PRO A 115 11.67 3.49 -11.51
C PRO A 115 10.78 4.67 -11.90
N THR A 116 9.69 4.41 -12.63
CA THR A 116 8.67 5.43 -12.87
C THR A 116 8.15 5.96 -11.54
N PRO A 117 8.15 7.28 -11.31
CA PRO A 117 7.66 7.86 -10.07
C PRO A 117 6.20 7.47 -9.81
N GLU A 118 5.90 7.08 -8.59
CA GLU A 118 4.53 6.78 -8.17
C GLU A 118 4.16 7.61 -6.95
N VAL A 119 2.94 8.15 -6.97
CA VAL A 119 2.34 8.84 -5.83
C VAL A 119 1.01 8.22 -5.47
N ILE A 120 0.77 8.07 -4.19
CA ILE A 120 -0.47 7.50 -3.66
C ILE A 120 -1.27 8.63 -3.02
N LEU A 121 -2.47 8.83 -3.53
CA LEU A 121 -3.42 9.80 -2.98
C LEU A 121 -4.40 9.10 -2.04
N THR A 122 -5.02 9.88 -1.17
CA THR A 122 -6.17 9.38 -0.42
C THR A 122 -7.27 8.92 -1.37
N ILE A 123 -8.05 7.94 -0.94
CA ILE A 123 -9.10 7.35 -1.79
C ILE A 123 -10.14 8.38 -2.26
N GLU A 124 -10.41 9.42 -1.48
CA GLU A 124 -11.34 10.49 -1.83
C GLU A 124 -10.80 11.33 -2.98
N ASN A 125 -9.56 11.81 -2.85
CA ASN A 125 -8.94 12.68 -3.86
C ASN A 125 -8.67 11.91 -5.15
N HIS A 126 -8.14 10.69 -5.03
CA HIS A 126 -7.94 9.81 -6.17
C HIS A 126 -9.25 9.48 -6.87
N GLY A 127 -10.28 9.07 -6.12
CA GLY A 127 -11.59 8.74 -6.67
C GLY A 127 -12.26 9.93 -7.36
N ARG A 128 -12.12 11.15 -6.81
CA ARG A 128 -12.58 12.37 -7.49
C ARG A 128 -11.89 12.55 -8.83
N MET A 129 -10.56 12.48 -8.85
CA MET A 129 -9.77 12.63 -10.07
C MET A 129 -10.13 11.57 -11.11
N ALA A 130 -10.24 10.32 -10.72
CA ALA A 130 -10.62 9.23 -11.62
C ALA A 130 -12.01 9.44 -12.23
N ARG A 131 -13.00 9.90 -11.44
CA ARG A 131 -14.35 10.20 -11.93
C ARG A 131 -14.37 11.39 -12.91
N MET A 132 -13.59 12.44 -12.65
CA MET A 132 -13.46 13.58 -13.57
C MET A 132 -12.89 13.12 -14.90
N LEU A 133 -11.79 12.39 -14.88
CA LEU A 133 -11.16 11.84 -16.10
C LEU A 133 -12.08 10.89 -16.86
N ALA A 134 -12.84 10.04 -16.16
CA ALA A 134 -13.83 9.14 -16.79
C ALA A 134 -14.96 9.89 -17.50
N LYS A 135 -15.27 11.12 -17.06
CA LYS A 135 -16.25 12.02 -17.72
C LYS A 135 -15.63 12.87 -18.83
N GLY A 136 -14.34 12.68 -19.13
CA GLY A 136 -13.64 13.46 -20.15
C GLY A 136 -13.21 14.86 -19.70
N GLU A 137 -13.29 15.17 -18.40
CA GLU A 137 -12.83 16.45 -17.87
C GLU A 137 -11.30 16.51 -17.87
N LYS A 138 -10.75 17.69 -18.13
CA LYS A 138 -9.31 17.93 -18.08
C LYS A 138 -8.86 18.07 -16.64
N VAL A 139 -7.89 17.26 -16.26
CA VAL A 139 -7.23 17.34 -14.95
C VAL A 139 -5.74 17.61 -15.17
N SER A 140 -5.22 18.63 -14.53
CA SER A 140 -3.79 18.96 -14.52
C SER A 140 -3.22 18.69 -13.12
N MET A 141 -2.00 18.18 -13.07
CA MET A 141 -1.27 17.90 -11.84
C MET A 141 0.18 18.32 -12.02
N GLU A 142 0.75 18.91 -10.99
CA GLU A 142 2.17 19.17 -10.88
C GLU A 142 2.76 18.27 -9.79
N LEU A 143 3.84 17.59 -10.12
CA LEU A 143 4.57 16.73 -9.20
C LEU A 143 6.01 17.23 -9.05
N ASN A 144 6.45 17.43 -7.83
CA ASN A 144 7.84 17.76 -7.50
C ASN A 144 8.37 16.71 -6.55
N ILE A 145 9.07 15.71 -7.09
CA ILE A 145 9.61 14.57 -6.36
C ILE A 145 11.12 14.67 -6.37
N LYS A 146 11.74 14.64 -5.17
CA LYS A 146 13.19 14.62 -5.00
C LYS A 146 13.54 13.47 -4.07
N ASN A 147 14.02 12.39 -4.63
CA ASN A 147 14.48 11.21 -3.89
C ASN A 147 15.99 11.05 -4.09
N VAL A 148 16.66 10.57 -3.06
CA VAL A 148 18.08 10.20 -3.12
C VAL A 148 18.18 8.72 -2.76
N PHE A 149 18.69 7.93 -3.70
CA PHE A 149 18.98 6.53 -3.46
C PHE A 149 20.43 6.41 -2.94
N THR A 150 20.58 5.76 -1.80
CA THR A 150 21.90 5.57 -1.18
C THR A 150 22.10 4.09 -0.87
N ASP A 151 23.35 3.69 -0.76
CA ASP A 151 23.77 2.37 -0.30
C ASP A 151 23.81 2.26 1.23
N ASN A 152 23.49 3.33 1.94
CA ASN A 152 23.44 3.34 3.40
C ASN A 152 22.17 2.58 3.88
N GLN A 153 22.37 1.33 4.20
CA GLN A 153 21.29 0.41 4.64
C GLN A 153 21.18 0.31 6.18
N ARG A 154 21.50 1.37 6.91
CA ARG A 154 21.31 1.37 8.36
C ARG A 154 19.82 1.40 8.69
N ILE A 155 19.35 0.28 9.19
CA ILE A 155 17.97 0.11 9.69
C ILE A 155 18.07 0.12 11.23
N ASN A 156 17.24 0.95 11.87
CA ASN A 156 17.21 1.06 13.33
C ASN A 156 15.83 0.69 13.85
N ASN A 157 15.79 0.01 14.98
CA ASN A 157 14.60 -0.15 15.79
C ASN A 157 14.66 0.85 16.95
N VAL A 158 13.55 1.49 17.27
CA VAL A 158 13.44 2.30 18.48
C VAL A 158 12.92 1.40 19.58
N ILE A 159 13.68 1.29 20.66
CA ILE A 159 13.32 0.47 21.83
C ILE A 159 13.23 1.40 23.03
N ALA A 160 12.14 1.29 23.78
CA ALA A 160 11.94 1.94 25.05
C ALA A 160 11.54 0.89 26.09
N GLU A 161 11.95 1.09 27.31
CA GLU A 161 11.65 0.16 28.43
C GLU A 161 11.07 0.94 29.59
N ILE A 162 10.04 0.37 30.21
CA ILE A 162 9.52 0.78 31.52
C ILE A 162 9.83 -0.34 32.49
N PRO A 163 10.81 -0.18 33.39
CA PRO A 163 11.17 -1.23 34.33
C PRO A 163 10.02 -1.62 35.26
N GLY A 164 9.86 -2.92 35.47
CA GLY A 164 8.90 -3.43 36.44
C GLY A 164 9.31 -3.11 37.89
N THR A 165 8.34 -2.78 38.72
CA THR A 165 8.55 -2.43 40.13
C THR A 165 8.21 -3.55 41.11
N ASP A 166 7.44 -4.57 40.68
CA ASP A 166 7.10 -5.71 41.52
C ASP A 166 8.33 -6.63 41.73
N PRO A 167 8.72 -6.95 42.98
CA PRO A 167 9.90 -7.76 43.23
C PRO A 167 9.87 -9.17 42.66
N LYS A 168 8.68 -9.74 42.45
CA LYS A 168 8.50 -11.09 41.90
C LYS A 168 8.44 -11.11 40.39
N LEU A 169 7.82 -10.08 39.79
CA LEU A 169 7.53 -10.02 38.36
C LEU A 169 8.51 -9.13 37.55
N LYS A 170 9.41 -8.40 38.21
CA LYS A 170 10.33 -7.44 37.57
C LYS A 170 11.24 -8.02 36.49
N ASN A 171 11.42 -9.35 36.48
CA ASN A 171 12.20 -10.04 35.46
C ASN A 171 11.34 -10.59 34.29
N GLU A 172 10.03 -10.43 34.36
CA GLU A 172 9.13 -10.78 33.27
C GLU A 172 9.02 -9.61 32.30
N ILE A 173 8.96 -9.93 31.02
CA ILE A 173 8.93 -8.93 29.95
C ILE A 173 7.58 -8.99 29.23
N VAL A 174 6.89 -7.87 29.20
CA VAL A 174 5.74 -7.66 28.30
C VAL A 174 6.21 -6.84 27.12
N LEU A 175 6.24 -7.45 25.94
CA LEU A 175 6.69 -6.81 24.71
C LEU A 175 5.49 -6.31 23.93
N ILE A 176 5.50 -5.01 23.62
CA ILE A 176 4.54 -4.37 22.69
C ILE A 176 5.36 -3.81 21.53
N GLY A 177 4.95 -4.10 20.32
CA GLY A 177 5.63 -3.61 19.12
C GLY A 177 4.64 -3.09 18.09
N GLY A 178 5.07 -2.12 17.31
CA GLY A 178 4.33 -1.58 16.19
C GLY A 178 5.28 -1.08 15.11
N HIS A 179 4.84 -1.07 13.87
CA HIS A 179 5.58 -0.45 12.80
C HIS A 179 5.54 1.09 12.95
N LEU A 180 6.67 1.73 12.71
CA LEU A 180 6.79 3.19 12.66
C LEU A 180 6.68 3.71 11.22
N ASP A 181 6.90 2.84 10.25
CA ASP A 181 7.07 3.09 8.83
C ASP A 181 5.83 2.73 7.98
N SER A 182 4.68 2.49 8.59
CA SER A 182 3.45 2.07 7.90
C SER A 182 2.32 3.08 7.99
#